data_16fef79c1297c0ba26937878e704e435
#
_entry.id   16fef79c1297c0ba26937878e704e435
#
_cell.length_a   1.000
_cell.length_b   1.000
_cell.length_c   1.000
_cell.angle_alpha   90.00
_cell.angle_beta   90.00
_cell.angle_gamma   90.00
#
_symmetry.space_group_name_H-M   'P 1'
#
loop_
_entity.id
_entity.type
_entity.pdbx_description
1 polymer ?
#
loop_
_entity_poly.entity_id
_entity_poly.type
_entity_poly.pdbx_seq_one_letter_code
_entity_poly.pdbx_strand_id
1 'polypeptide(L)'
;MRRVISVLSLAVLCLLCTACGWTKPVPLPEEDAISEAPALTRDLPVAEALQRGAVQSILVIGDSISDGNTDDGCVWGQDEREALGCRLILTEENGNRYYENAPDSQGWVKFLRAQAEAAGASVFHNDAISGMSAKWFNAHKELLFTEQDRYDAIFVMLGTNDRTACQTGEEFRAEYGELLAYVAARCEYLTVLVPIPAIYTPTDTVKNMNSAEIAENVRTLCGEAGYDFIDCYKDFPQMAADLGLPLGSLYWGGTHPNAVGYRTLWTAIAHEPEGTAQPEDFASVTCIGCNRDDLSGETAPDAMDASGDPLYPLGVSWYYTWNTFTPALPYGAFLETHRETDGSTVQYARSNKYQPSEFSLVRRWENGGWTDWADND
;
A
#
# COMPACT_ATOMS: atom_id res chain seq x y z
N MET A 1 -7.18 -44.53 37.56
CA MET A 1 -6.25 -43.45 37.92
C MET A 1 -5.34 -42.97 36.78
N ARG A 2 -5.24 -43.62 35.60
CA ARG A 2 -4.37 -43.19 34.50
C ARG A 2 -4.99 -42.14 33.50
N ARG A 3 -6.31 -41.89 33.55
CA ARG A 3 -6.98 -40.93 32.66
C ARG A 3 -7.13 -39.49 33.21
N VAL A 4 -6.93 -39.31 34.52
CA VAL A 4 -7.07 -38.00 35.19
C VAL A 4 -5.77 -37.19 35.08
N ILE A 5 -4.62 -37.85 34.99
CA ILE A 5 -3.30 -37.16 34.87
C ILE A 5 -3.10 -36.54 33.49
N SER A 6 -3.71 -37.15 32.44
CA SER A 6 -3.58 -36.65 31.05
C SER A 6 -4.34 -35.32 30.79
N VAL A 7 -5.46 -35.11 31.50
CA VAL A 7 -6.28 -33.90 31.33
C VAL A 7 -5.69 -32.70 32.09
N LEU A 8 -5.09 -32.96 33.27
CA LEU A 8 -4.43 -31.92 34.05
C LEU A 8 -3.13 -31.41 33.37
N SER A 9 -2.40 -32.30 32.70
CA SER A 9 -1.19 -31.92 31.98
C SER A 9 -1.47 -31.05 30.75
N LEU A 10 -2.59 -31.31 30.07
CA LEU A 10 -3.01 -30.50 28.92
C LEU A 10 -3.54 -29.11 29.35
N ALA A 11 -4.27 -29.06 30.48
CA ALA A 11 -4.78 -27.80 31.03
C ALA A 11 -3.67 -26.87 31.56
N VAL A 12 -2.60 -27.45 32.14
CA VAL A 12 -1.43 -26.70 32.62
C VAL A 12 -0.58 -26.20 31.43
N LEU A 13 -0.49 -26.99 30.35
CA LEU A 13 0.20 -26.55 29.13
C LEU A 13 -0.56 -25.40 28.44
N CYS A 14 -1.89 -25.44 28.37
CA CYS A 14 -2.71 -24.34 27.85
C CYS A 14 -2.66 -23.10 28.75
N LEU A 15 -2.53 -23.21 30.06
CA LEU A 15 -2.40 -22.09 30.98
C LEU A 15 -1.00 -21.44 30.96
N LEU A 16 0.03 -22.18 30.61
CA LEU A 16 1.39 -21.65 30.43
C LEU A 16 1.53 -20.93 29.10
N CYS A 17 0.81 -21.31 28.04
CA CYS A 17 0.77 -20.59 26.78
C CYS A 17 0.04 -19.24 26.86
N THR A 18 -0.93 -19.09 27.78
CA THR A 18 -1.63 -17.81 28.00
C THR A 18 -0.88 -16.85 28.93
N ALA A 19 0.12 -17.33 29.68
CA ALA A 19 0.94 -16.50 30.57
C ALA A 19 2.16 -15.87 29.89
N CYS A 20 2.51 -16.33 28.68
CA CYS A 20 3.67 -15.82 27.94
C CYS A 20 3.31 -14.74 26.91
N GLY A 21 2.25 -13.98 27.04
CA GLY A 21 1.97 -12.77 26.25
C GLY A 21 2.16 -12.88 24.71
N TRP A 22 2.29 -14.09 24.19
CA TRP A 22 2.50 -14.35 22.77
C TRP A 22 1.16 -14.20 22.04
N THR A 23 0.91 -13.00 21.56
CA THR A 23 -0.17 -12.82 20.60
C THR A 23 0.19 -13.62 19.35
N LYS A 24 -0.61 -14.65 19.04
CA LYS A 24 -0.52 -15.28 17.71
C LYS A 24 -0.57 -14.16 16.68
N PRO A 25 0.18 -14.25 15.56
CA PRO A 25 -0.04 -13.35 14.44
C PRO A 25 -1.53 -13.26 14.19
N VAL A 26 -2.08 -12.06 14.17
CA VAL A 26 -3.50 -11.87 13.85
C VAL A 26 -3.68 -12.46 12.45
N PRO A 27 -4.52 -13.49 12.27
CA PRO A 27 -4.78 -14.00 10.93
C PRO A 27 -5.23 -12.83 10.08
N LEU A 28 -4.62 -12.64 8.89
CA LEU A 28 -5.13 -11.67 7.94
C LEU A 28 -6.59 -12.00 7.68
N PRO A 29 -7.51 -11.00 7.64
CA PRO A 29 -8.92 -11.25 7.35
C PRO A 29 -9.04 -12.01 6.02
N GLU A 30 -9.87 -13.05 5.99
CA GLU A 30 -10.14 -13.78 4.76
C GLU A 30 -10.69 -12.83 3.68
N GLU A 31 -10.30 -13.04 2.43
CA GLU A 31 -10.56 -12.16 1.27
C GLU A 31 -12.04 -12.00 0.89
N ASP A 32 -12.96 -12.74 1.49
CA ASP A 32 -14.30 -13.02 0.99
C ASP A 32 -15.33 -11.88 1.06
N ALA A 33 -14.94 -10.63 1.29
CA ALA A 33 -15.94 -9.60 1.51
C ALA A 33 -15.77 -8.31 0.68
N ILE A 34 -15.64 -8.43 -0.66
CA ILE A 34 -15.87 -7.27 -1.55
C ILE A 34 -17.31 -6.73 -1.37
N SER A 35 -18.26 -7.61 -1.03
CA SER A 35 -19.66 -7.23 -0.79
C SER A 35 -19.88 -6.39 0.47
N GLU A 36 -18.89 -6.27 1.35
CA GLU A 36 -18.96 -5.52 2.61
C GLU A 36 -17.98 -4.34 2.65
N ALA A 37 -17.45 -3.91 1.50
CA ALA A 37 -16.61 -2.72 1.45
C ALA A 37 -17.44 -1.49 1.89
N PRO A 38 -16.92 -0.65 2.81
CA PRO A 38 -17.67 0.48 3.33
C PRO A 38 -17.98 1.49 2.22
N ALA A 39 -19.13 2.13 2.30
CA ALA A 39 -19.48 3.24 1.42
C ALA A 39 -18.65 4.50 1.77
N LEU A 40 -18.36 5.33 0.77
CA LEU A 40 -17.73 6.63 0.98
C LEU A 40 -18.67 7.54 1.78
N THR A 41 -18.32 7.82 3.04
CA THR A 41 -19.16 8.60 3.98
C THR A 41 -18.41 9.79 4.57
N ARG A 42 -17.21 10.11 4.06
CA ARG A 42 -16.48 11.31 4.46
C ARG A 42 -17.31 12.57 4.18
N ASP A 43 -17.08 13.58 4.99
CA ASP A 43 -17.67 14.92 4.79
C ASP A 43 -17.01 15.62 3.59
N LEU A 44 -17.37 15.14 2.40
CA LEU A 44 -16.89 15.62 1.10
C LEU A 44 -18.07 15.82 0.15
N PRO A 45 -18.09 16.88 -0.65
CA PRO A 45 -19.16 17.15 -1.63
C PRO A 45 -19.38 15.96 -2.60
N VAL A 46 -18.30 15.30 -3.02
CA VAL A 46 -18.39 14.13 -3.92
C VAL A 46 -19.07 12.93 -3.24
N ALA A 47 -18.85 12.73 -1.94
CA ALA A 47 -19.46 11.62 -1.20
C ALA A 47 -20.98 11.81 -1.11
N GLU A 48 -21.44 13.01 -0.78
CA GLU A 48 -22.87 13.34 -0.78
C GLU A 48 -23.48 13.22 -2.19
N ALA A 49 -22.77 13.67 -3.22
CA ALA A 49 -23.24 13.61 -4.60
C ALA A 49 -23.38 12.14 -5.07
N LEU A 50 -22.43 11.27 -4.74
CA LEU A 50 -22.49 9.83 -5.00
C LEU A 50 -23.70 9.19 -4.30
N GLN A 51 -23.90 9.46 -3.01
CA GLN A 51 -25.02 8.90 -2.24
C GLN A 51 -26.39 9.32 -2.81
N ARG A 52 -26.48 10.50 -3.42
CA ARG A 52 -27.72 11.00 -4.06
C ARG A 52 -27.87 10.52 -5.51
N GLY A 53 -26.92 9.76 -6.05
CA GLY A 53 -26.90 9.35 -7.46
C GLY A 53 -26.71 10.51 -8.44
N ALA A 54 -26.08 11.61 -7.99
CA ALA A 54 -25.85 12.79 -8.81
C ALA A 54 -24.56 12.68 -9.65
N VAL A 55 -23.70 11.72 -9.37
CA VAL A 55 -22.45 11.46 -10.12
C VAL A 55 -22.69 10.36 -11.12
N GLN A 56 -22.64 10.66 -12.41
CA GLN A 56 -22.89 9.73 -13.51
C GLN A 56 -21.60 9.31 -14.22
N SER A 57 -20.54 10.10 -14.09
CA SER A 57 -19.26 9.87 -14.75
C SER A 57 -18.08 10.14 -13.80
N ILE A 58 -17.19 9.16 -13.69
CA ILE A 58 -16.01 9.22 -12.81
C ILE A 58 -14.74 8.91 -13.61
N LEU A 59 -13.70 9.66 -13.35
CA LEU A 59 -12.34 9.39 -13.80
C LEU A 59 -11.41 9.25 -12.59
N VAL A 60 -10.55 8.25 -12.60
CA VAL A 60 -9.42 8.12 -11.68
C VAL A 60 -8.12 8.33 -12.44
N ILE A 61 -7.27 9.22 -11.96
CA ILE A 61 -5.91 9.46 -12.46
C ILE A 61 -4.94 9.05 -11.36
N GLY A 62 -3.94 8.24 -11.68
CA GLY A 62 -3.02 7.75 -10.67
C GLY A 62 -1.83 6.98 -11.21
N ASP A 63 -1.03 6.50 -10.30
CA ASP A 63 0.13 5.65 -10.58
C ASP A 63 -0.19 4.16 -10.33
N SER A 64 0.85 3.37 -10.09
CA SER A 64 0.74 1.93 -9.83
C SER A 64 -0.18 1.55 -8.66
N ILE A 65 -0.36 2.43 -7.67
CA ILE A 65 -1.24 2.19 -6.53
C ILE A 65 -2.71 2.25 -6.95
N SER A 66 -3.06 3.18 -7.84
CA SER A 66 -4.42 3.30 -8.39
C SER A 66 -4.66 2.37 -9.60
N ASP A 67 -3.60 1.99 -10.31
CA ASP A 67 -3.64 0.96 -11.35
C ASP A 67 -3.93 -0.45 -10.77
N GLY A 68 -3.73 -0.63 -9.45
CA GLY A 68 -3.97 -1.89 -8.77
C GLY A 68 -2.81 -2.86 -8.84
N ASN A 69 -1.59 -2.38 -9.03
CA ASN A 69 -0.39 -3.21 -8.95
C ASN A 69 -0.39 -3.97 -7.64
N THR A 70 -0.10 -5.29 -7.70
CA THR A 70 -0.10 -6.21 -6.56
C THR A 70 -1.46 -6.64 -6.01
N ASP A 71 -2.56 -6.18 -6.59
CA ASP A 71 -3.86 -6.77 -6.33
C ASP A 71 -4.00 -8.14 -7.02
N ASP A 72 -4.88 -8.99 -6.54
CA ASP A 72 -5.14 -10.28 -7.18
C ASP A 72 -5.75 -10.07 -8.58
N GLY A 73 -5.28 -10.86 -9.55
CA GLY A 73 -5.69 -10.69 -10.94
C GLY A 73 -5.02 -9.53 -11.67
N CYS A 74 -4.08 -8.82 -11.06
CA CYS A 74 -3.33 -7.76 -11.72
C CYS A 74 -2.62 -8.26 -13.00
N VAL A 75 -2.89 -7.58 -14.10
CA VAL A 75 -2.24 -7.84 -15.39
C VAL A 75 -1.15 -6.79 -15.62
N TRP A 76 0.10 -7.24 -15.69
CA TRP A 76 1.26 -6.35 -15.72
C TRP A 76 1.58 -5.82 -17.13
N GLY A 77 1.42 -6.67 -18.15
CA GLY A 77 1.80 -6.36 -19.50
C GLY A 77 0.74 -5.54 -20.25
N GLN A 78 1.13 -4.44 -20.89
CA GLN A 78 0.21 -3.65 -21.73
C GLN A 78 -0.32 -4.44 -22.91
N ASP A 79 0.52 -5.29 -23.54
CA ASP A 79 0.10 -6.17 -24.64
C ASP A 79 -0.90 -7.23 -24.16
N GLU A 80 -0.77 -7.70 -22.93
CA GLU A 80 -1.70 -8.66 -22.34
C GLU A 80 -3.04 -7.97 -22.01
N ARG A 81 -3.03 -6.74 -21.48
CA ARG A 81 -4.22 -5.92 -21.26
C ARG A 81 -4.96 -5.66 -22.58
N GLU A 82 -4.23 -5.34 -23.65
CA GLU A 82 -4.82 -5.22 -24.99
C GLU A 82 -5.47 -6.53 -25.46
N ALA A 83 -4.78 -7.65 -25.28
CA ALA A 83 -5.30 -8.96 -25.69
C ALA A 83 -6.56 -9.37 -24.91
N LEU A 84 -6.68 -8.91 -23.66
CA LEU A 84 -7.89 -9.09 -22.83
C LEU A 84 -9.02 -8.12 -23.19
N GLY A 85 -8.78 -7.16 -24.09
CA GLY A 85 -9.77 -6.18 -24.50
C GLY A 85 -9.97 -5.07 -23.48
N CYS A 86 -9.00 -4.81 -22.62
CA CYS A 86 -9.03 -3.68 -21.69
C CYS A 86 -9.10 -2.35 -22.46
N ARG A 87 -9.72 -1.33 -21.84
CA ARG A 87 -9.85 -0.02 -22.45
C ARG A 87 -8.50 0.66 -22.65
N LEU A 88 -8.29 1.21 -23.85
CA LEU A 88 -7.11 2.05 -24.13
C LEU A 88 -7.24 3.38 -23.39
N ILE A 89 -6.26 3.73 -22.57
CA ILE A 89 -6.19 5.04 -21.89
C ILE A 89 -5.67 6.09 -22.85
N LEU A 90 -4.46 5.87 -23.38
CA LEU A 90 -3.83 6.79 -24.33
C LEU A 90 -2.76 6.09 -25.18
N THR A 91 -2.41 6.75 -26.27
CA THR A 91 -1.24 6.40 -27.10
C THR A 91 -0.30 7.60 -27.15
N GLU A 92 0.97 7.40 -26.78
CA GLU A 92 2.02 8.41 -26.92
C GLU A 92 2.42 8.62 -28.41
N GLU A 93 3.06 9.72 -28.71
CA GLU A 93 3.56 10.02 -30.07
C GLU A 93 4.58 8.99 -30.57
N ASN A 94 5.34 8.38 -29.67
CA ASN A 94 6.29 7.31 -29.97
C ASN A 94 5.63 5.96 -30.26
N GLY A 95 4.31 5.85 -30.12
CA GLY A 95 3.50 4.66 -30.36
C GLY A 95 3.29 3.76 -29.13
N ASN A 96 3.79 4.11 -27.96
CA ASN A 96 3.47 3.39 -26.72
C ASN A 96 1.99 3.54 -26.41
N ARG A 97 1.36 2.42 -26.04
CA ARG A 97 -0.06 2.36 -25.68
C ARG A 97 -0.21 1.93 -24.22
N TYR A 98 -1.13 2.56 -23.52
CA TYR A 98 -1.43 2.29 -22.12
C TYR A 98 -2.90 1.93 -22.00
N TYR A 99 -3.15 0.81 -21.34
CA TYR A 99 -4.48 0.24 -21.16
C TYR A 99 -4.85 0.23 -19.68
N GLU A 100 -6.14 0.45 -19.41
CA GLU A 100 -6.72 0.23 -18.09
C GLU A 100 -6.46 -1.20 -17.62
N ASN A 101 -6.23 -1.41 -16.33
CA ASN A 101 -6.10 -2.77 -15.79
C ASN A 101 -7.48 -3.47 -15.79
N ALA A 102 -7.50 -4.79 -15.66
CA ALA A 102 -8.74 -5.53 -15.55
C ALA A 102 -9.57 -5.03 -14.35
N PRO A 103 -10.91 -4.90 -14.48
CA PRO A 103 -11.74 -4.27 -13.43
C PRO A 103 -11.65 -4.93 -12.06
N ASP A 104 -11.44 -6.23 -12.00
CA ASP A 104 -11.30 -7.03 -10.79
C ASP A 104 -9.91 -6.92 -10.12
N SER A 105 -8.95 -6.30 -10.80
CA SER A 105 -7.57 -6.15 -10.33
C SER A 105 -7.14 -4.71 -10.06
N GLN A 106 -8.06 -3.76 -9.99
CA GLN A 106 -7.76 -2.32 -9.89
C GLN A 106 -7.58 -1.82 -8.44
N GLY A 107 -7.10 -2.64 -7.53
CA GLY A 107 -6.76 -2.22 -6.17
C GLY A 107 -7.93 -1.54 -5.42
N TRP A 108 -7.66 -0.37 -4.82
CA TRP A 108 -8.70 0.41 -4.11
C TRP A 108 -9.77 0.96 -5.06
N VAL A 109 -9.44 1.17 -6.33
CA VAL A 109 -10.34 1.77 -7.34
C VAL A 109 -11.52 0.86 -7.65
N LYS A 110 -11.38 -0.47 -7.53
CA LYS A 110 -12.50 -1.41 -7.71
C LYS A 110 -13.65 -1.17 -6.72
N PHE A 111 -13.34 -0.77 -5.49
CA PHE A 111 -14.35 -0.48 -4.47
C PHE A 111 -15.09 0.82 -4.78
N LEU A 112 -14.39 1.85 -5.24
CA LEU A 112 -14.98 3.10 -5.69
C LEU A 112 -15.89 2.84 -6.92
N ARG A 113 -15.43 2.03 -7.88
CA ARG A 113 -16.22 1.63 -9.05
C ARG A 113 -17.51 0.93 -8.63
N ALA A 114 -17.42 -0.08 -7.78
CA ALA A 114 -18.59 -0.82 -7.31
C ALA A 114 -19.62 0.08 -6.61
N GLN A 115 -19.15 1.04 -5.81
CA GLN A 115 -20.03 2.02 -5.17
C GLN A 115 -20.68 2.96 -6.19
N ALA A 116 -19.91 3.47 -7.14
CA ALA A 116 -20.40 4.38 -8.16
C ALA A 116 -21.47 3.72 -9.05
N GLU A 117 -21.22 2.49 -9.48
CA GLU A 117 -22.17 1.69 -10.26
C GLU A 117 -23.44 1.41 -9.46
N ALA A 118 -23.33 1.06 -8.17
CA ALA A 118 -24.48 0.89 -7.29
C ALA A 118 -25.29 2.18 -7.08
N ALA A 119 -24.62 3.35 -7.15
CA ALA A 119 -25.25 4.67 -7.11
C ALA A 119 -25.82 5.13 -8.46
N GLY A 120 -25.62 4.35 -9.53
CA GLY A 120 -26.17 4.60 -10.87
C GLY A 120 -25.21 5.31 -11.83
N ALA A 121 -23.91 5.42 -11.51
CA ALA A 121 -22.95 5.95 -12.47
C ALA A 121 -22.87 5.07 -13.73
N SER A 122 -22.87 5.71 -14.88
CA SER A 122 -22.88 5.05 -16.19
C SER A 122 -21.50 5.02 -16.87
N VAL A 123 -20.58 5.87 -16.41
CA VAL A 123 -19.21 5.95 -16.92
C VAL A 123 -18.25 5.89 -15.75
N PHE A 124 -17.31 4.97 -15.82
CA PHE A 124 -16.20 4.87 -14.86
C PHE A 124 -14.92 4.50 -15.58
N HIS A 125 -13.93 5.39 -15.55
CA HIS A 125 -12.62 5.17 -16.15
C HIS A 125 -11.53 5.21 -15.08
N ASN A 126 -10.60 4.27 -15.15
CA ASN A 126 -9.37 4.27 -14.35
C ASN A 126 -8.16 4.53 -15.26
N ASP A 127 -7.77 5.77 -15.41
CA ASP A 127 -6.63 6.18 -16.22
C ASP A 127 -5.32 6.19 -15.42
N ALA A 128 -5.25 5.36 -14.37
CA ALA A 128 -4.00 5.16 -13.65
C ALA A 128 -3.00 4.33 -14.47
N ILE A 129 -1.74 4.76 -14.47
CA ILE A 129 -0.67 4.10 -15.23
C ILE A 129 0.53 3.85 -14.30
N SER A 130 0.87 2.58 -14.16
CA SER A 130 2.01 2.15 -13.33
C SER A 130 3.31 2.83 -13.72
N GLY A 131 4.04 3.34 -12.73
CA GLY A 131 5.34 3.98 -12.90
C GLY A 131 5.28 5.45 -13.31
N MET A 132 4.11 6.00 -13.62
CA MET A 132 3.98 7.38 -14.06
C MET A 132 3.90 8.36 -12.89
N SER A 133 4.41 9.57 -13.12
CA SER A 133 4.47 10.69 -12.17
C SER A 133 3.47 11.78 -12.53
N ALA A 134 3.18 12.69 -11.60
CA ALA A 134 2.39 13.90 -11.90
C ALA A 134 3.01 14.72 -13.02
N LYS A 135 4.35 14.82 -13.05
CA LYS A 135 5.10 15.46 -14.15
C LYS A 135 4.84 14.81 -15.49
N TRP A 136 4.81 13.46 -15.55
CA TRP A 136 4.48 12.75 -16.78
C TRP A 136 3.03 13.00 -17.21
N PHE A 137 2.08 12.90 -16.27
CA PHE A 137 0.67 13.18 -16.56
C PHE A 137 0.45 14.62 -17.01
N ASN A 138 1.16 15.61 -16.41
CA ASN A 138 1.08 17.00 -16.84
C ASN A 138 1.53 17.19 -18.30
N ALA A 139 2.61 16.52 -18.70
CA ALA A 139 3.08 16.54 -20.09
C ALA A 139 2.11 15.88 -21.08
N HIS A 140 1.23 14.97 -20.64
CA HIS A 140 0.29 14.21 -21.47
C HIS A 140 -1.18 14.50 -21.17
N LYS A 141 -1.49 15.53 -20.37
CA LYS A 141 -2.86 15.82 -19.89
C LYS A 141 -3.90 15.97 -20.99
N GLU A 142 -3.49 16.48 -22.16
CA GLU A 142 -4.40 16.62 -23.31
C GLU A 142 -4.93 15.27 -23.84
N LEU A 143 -4.21 14.18 -23.57
CA LEU A 143 -4.58 12.84 -24.02
C LEU A 143 -5.57 12.13 -23.06
N LEU A 144 -5.73 12.64 -21.84
CA LEU A 144 -6.61 12.02 -20.83
C LEU A 144 -8.10 12.26 -21.10
N PHE A 145 -8.45 13.23 -21.92
CA PHE A 145 -9.85 13.66 -22.13
C PHE A 145 -10.32 13.47 -23.58
N THR A 146 -9.74 12.50 -24.28
CA THR A 146 -10.07 12.27 -25.70
C THR A 146 -11.41 11.60 -25.92
N GLU A 147 -11.86 10.80 -24.96
CA GLU A 147 -13.15 10.09 -25.04
C GLU A 147 -14.30 10.91 -24.43
N GLN A 148 -13.99 11.70 -23.42
CA GLN A 148 -14.98 12.53 -22.71
C GLN A 148 -14.32 13.81 -22.22
N ASP A 149 -14.84 14.96 -22.63
CA ASP A 149 -14.27 16.28 -22.29
C ASP A 149 -14.39 16.65 -20.81
N ARG A 150 -15.35 16.10 -20.11
CA ARG A 150 -15.66 16.39 -18.70
C ARG A 150 -16.20 15.16 -17.99
N TYR A 151 -15.92 15.10 -16.69
CA TYR A 151 -16.51 14.11 -15.76
C TYR A 151 -17.25 14.84 -14.64
N ASP A 152 -18.19 14.16 -13.98
CA ASP A 152 -18.82 14.73 -12.79
C ASP A 152 -17.83 14.72 -11.63
N ALA A 153 -17.10 13.61 -11.46
CA ALA A 153 -16.07 13.50 -10.41
C ALA A 153 -14.74 13.00 -10.97
N ILE A 154 -13.64 13.56 -10.47
CA ILE A 154 -12.28 13.07 -10.74
C ILE A 154 -11.55 12.86 -9.42
N PHE A 155 -10.94 11.68 -9.28
CA PHE A 155 -10.06 11.33 -8.17
C PHE A 155 -8.62 11.26 -8.68
N VAL A 156 -7.68 11.88 -7.96
CA VAL A 156 -6.26 11.93 -8.37
C VAL A 156 -5.38 11.48 -7.22
N MET A 157 -4.58 10.42 -7.43
CA MET A 157 -3.54 9.96 -6.49
C MET A 157 -2.20 9.84 -7.23
N LEU A 158 -1.34 10.82 -7.10
CA LEU A 158 -0.01 10.89 -7.71
C LEU A 158 1.01 11.43 -6.71
N GLY A 159 2.29 11.20 -6.98
CA GLY A 159 3.40 11.66 -6.15
C GLY A 159 4.42 10.57 -5.82
N THR A 160 4.01 9.29 -5.80
CA THR A 160 4.91 8.18 -5.46
C THR A 160 6.14 8.13 -6.38
N ASN A 161 5.95 8.32 -7.68
CA ASN A 161 7.02 8.31 -8.67
C ASN A 161 7.71 9.68 -8.82
N ASP A 162 7.06 10.76 -8.40
CA ASP A 162 7.60 12.12 -8.44
C ASP A 162 8.80 12.28 -7.50
N ARG A 163 8.93 11.42 -6.48
CA ARG A 163 10.14 11.36 -5.64
C ARG A 163 11.43 11.20 -6.45
N THR A 164 11.34 10.65 -7.66
CA THR A 164 12.49 10.47 -8.57
C THR A 164 12.36 11.34 -9.83
N ALA A 165 11.14 11.55 -10.32
CA ALA A 165 10.90 12.28 -11.56
C ALA A 165 11.12 13.79 -11.43
N CYS A 166 10.86 14.37 -10.25
CA CYS A 166 11.11 15.77 -9.93
C CYS A 166 12.41 15.90 -9.10
N GLN A 167 13.17 16.98 -9.32
CA GLN A 167 14.41 17.24 -8.60
C GLN A 167 14.16 17.91 -7.24
N THR A 168 13.07 18.66 -7.11
CA THR A 168 12.72 19.43 -5.91
C THR A 168 11.22 19.42 -5.67
N GLY A 169 10.81 19.72 -4.44
CA GLY A 169 9.40 19.91 -4.10
C GLY A 169 8.76 21.11 -4.81
N GLU A 170 9.53 22.12 -5.18
CA GLU A 170 9.04 23.25 -5.96
C GLU A 170 8.68 22.82 -7.40
N GLU A 171 9.55 22.04 -8.05
CA GLU A 171 9.26 21.46 -9.36
C GLU A 171 8.02 20.55 -9.28
N PHE A 172 7.95 19.67 -8.29
CA PHE A 172 6.79 18.82 -8.09
C PHE A 172 5.50 19.62 -7.94
N ARG A 173 5.48 20.67 -7.09
CA ARG A 173 4.29 21.51 -6.94
C ARG A 173 3.90 22.23 -8.20
N ALA A 174 4.86 22.69 -9.00
CA ALA A 174 4.58 23.34 -10.27
C ALA A 174 3.91 22.40 -11.27
N GLU A 175 4.50 21.21 -11.47
CA GLU A 175 3.99 20.19 -12.39
C GLU A 175 2.62 19.65 -11.96
N TYR A 176 2.50 19.28 -10.67
CA TYR A 176 1.25 18.74 -10.16
C TYR A 176 0.15 19.79 -10.08
N GLY A 177 0.49 21.03 -9.71
CA GLY A 177 -0.46 22.13 -9.65
C GLY A 177 -1.04 22.47 -11.03
N GLU A 178 -0.22 22.46 -12.09
CA GLU A 178 -0.70 22.66 -13.45
C GLU A 178 -1.63 21.52 -13.91
N LEU A 179 -1.28 20.26 -13.61
CA LEU A 179 -2.14 19.12 -13.88
C LEU A 179 -3.47 19.24 -13.14
N LEU A 180 -3.46 19.52 -11.83
CA LEU A 180 -4.68 19.64 -11.03
C LEU A 180 -5.57 20.80 -11.51
N ALA A 181 -5.00 21.94 -11.89
CA ALA A 181 -5.77 23.05 -12.45
C ALA A 181 -6.43 22.66 -13.77
N TYR A 182 -5.73 21.92 -14.62
CA TYR A 182 -6.25 21.41 -15.89
C TYR A 182 -7.42 20.43 -15.67
N VAL A 183 -7.28 19.53 -14.70
CA VAL A 183 -8.29 18.53 -14.32
C VAL A 183 -9.50 19.19 -13.66
N ALA A 184 -9.29 20.12 -12.71
CA ALA A 184 -10.34 20.82 -11.99
C ALA A 184 -11.28 21.60 -12.95
N ALA A 185 -10.75 22.13 -14.04
CA ALA A 185 -11.57 22.79 -15.06
C ALA A 185 -12.50 21.82 -15.81
N ARG A 186 -12.33 20.49 -15.64
CA ARG A 186 -13.03 19.43 -16.36
C ARG A 186 -13.89 18.51 -15.48
N CYS A 187 -14.13 18.89 -14.23
CA CYS A 187 -15.05 18.17 -13.35
C CYS A 187 -15.87 19.13 -12.49
N GLU A 188 -16.90 18.59 -11.86
CA GLU A 188 -17.62 19.29 -10.79
C GLU A 188 -16.99 19.02 -9.44
N TYR A 189 -16.56 17.76 -9.20
CA TYR A 189 -15.95 17.33 -7.97
C TYR A 189 -14.54 16.82 -8.24
N LEU A 190 -13.52 17.56 -7.78
CA LEU A 190 -12.13 17.09 -7.74
C LEU A 190 -11.78 16.65 -6.33
N THR A 191 -11.31 15.42 -6.18
CA THR A 191 -10.79 14.90 -4.92
C THR A 191 -9.35 14.42 -5.12
N VAL A 192 -8.43 15.04 -4.42
CA VAL A 192 -7.01 14.67 -4.43
C VAL A 192 -6.73 13.72 -3.27
N LEU A 193 -6.09 12.60 -3.54
CA LEU A 193 -5.64 11.68 -2.50
C LEU A 193 -4.14 11.89 -2.29
N VAL A 194 -3.75 12.29 -1.08
CA VAL A 194 -2.34 12.34 -0.70
C VAL A 194 -1.80 10.90 -0.73
N PRO A 195 -0.72 10.61 -1.47
CA PRO A 195 -0.25 9.24 -1.61
C PRO A 195 0.16 8.64 -0.27
N ILE A 196 -0.03 7.33 -0.12
CA ILE A 196 0.31 6.58 1.09
C ILE A 196 1.82 6.60 1.36
N PRO A 197 2.27 6.44 2.61
CA PRO A 197 3.69 6.39 2.93
C PRO A 197 4.35 5.15 2.28
N ALA A 198 5.55 5.32 1.75
CA ALA A 198 6.41 4.19 1.43
C ALA A 198 7.13 3.76 2.70
N ILE A 199 7.05 2.46 3.05
CA ILE A 199 7.59 1.98 4.33
C ILE A 199 9.03 1.48 4.26
N TYR A 200 9.61 1.31 3.07
CA TYR A 200 10.95 0.72 2.96
C TYR A 200 12.10 1.71 3.06
N THR A 201 11.84 3.02 3.16
CA THR A 201 12.93 3.98 3.40
C THR A 201 12.40 5.30 3.96
N PRO A 202 12.34 5.44 5.29
CA PRO A 202 12.08 6.75 5.91
C PRO A 202 13.15 7.79 5.52
N THR A 203 14.35 7.34 5.15
CA THR A 203 15.50 8.17 4.76
C THR A 203 16.01 7.76 3.38
N ASP A 204 15.13 7.71 2.37
CA ASP A 204 15.53 7.31 1.02
C ASP A 204 16.49 8.32 0.41
N THR A 205 17.79 8.12 0.68
CA THR A 205 18.86 8.97 0.16
C THR A 205 19.10 8.79 -1.34
N VAL A 206 18.42 7.83 -1.96
CA VAL A 206 18.52 7.54 -3.40
C VAL A 206 17.46 8.33 -4.19
N LYS A 207 16.43 8.84 -3.52
CA LYS A 207 15.36 9.65 -4.13
C LYS A 207 15.62 11.13 -3.90
N ASN A 208 15.13 11.97 -4.80
CA ASN A 208 15.22 13.42 -4.66
C ASN A 208 14.33 13.96 -3.53
N MET A 209 13.21 13.26 -3.26
CA MET A 209 12.28 13.57 -2.18
C MET A 209 11.83 12.28 -1.49
N ASN A 210 11.55 12.34 -0.19
CA ASN A 210 10.92 11.24 0.53
C ASN A 210 9.38 11.33 0.47
N SER A 211 8.68 10.29 0.94
CA SER A 211 7.21 10.26 0.87
C SER A 211 6.53 11.30 1.78
N ALA A 212 7.16 11.69 2.90
CA ALA A 212 6.64 12.74 3.78
C ALA A 212 6.71 14.12 3.11
N GLU A 213 7.80 14.41 2.40
CA GLU A 213 7.94 15.66 1.63
C GLU A 213 6.92 15.73 0.48
N ILE A 214 6.66 14.63 -0.21
CA ILE A 214 5.58 14.56 -1.21
C ILE A 214 4.22 14.84 -0.57
N ALA A 215 3.90 14.18 0.54
CA ALA A 215 2.63 14.36 1.22
C ALA A 215 2.42 15.83 1.65
N GLU A 216 3.43 16.45 2.21
CA GLU A 216 3.36 17.86 2.62
C GLU A 216 3.19 18.82 1.43
N ASN A 217 3.86 18.56 0.31
CA ASN A 217 3.69 19.33 -0.91
C ASN A 217 2.26 19.20 -1.47
N VAL A 218 1.66 17.99 -1.44
CA VAL A 218 0.28 17.79 -1.90
C VAL A 218 -0.72 18.53 -0.99
N ARG A 219 -0.58 18.41 0.35
CA ARG A 219 -1.42 19.16 1.31
C ARG A 219 -1.36 20.65 1.09
N THR A 220 -0.14 21.18 0.97
CA THR A 220 0.09 22.60 0.71
C THR A 220 -0.60 23.04 -0.57
N LEU A 221 -0.39 22.30 -1.66
CA LEU A 221 -0.99 22.60 -2.95
C LEU A 221 -2.52 22.60 -2.90
N CYS A 222 -3.12 21.57 -2.28
CA CYS A 222 -4.57 21.48 -2.14
C CYS A 222 -5.13 22.61 -1.26
N GLY A 223 -4.46 22.93 -0.16
CA GLY A 223 -4.87 24.03 0.74
C GLY A 223 -4.81 25.40 0.08
N GLU A 224 -3.75 25.68 -0.69
CA GLU A 224 -3.59 26.95 -1.42
C GLU A 224 -4.60 27.10 -2.58
N ALA A 225 -4.93 26.00 -3.27
CA ALA A 225 -5.86 25.99 -4.39
C ALA A 225 -7.34 25.80 -3.97
N GLY A 226 -7.59 25.40 -2.72
CA GLY A 226 -8.93 25.11 -2.22
C GLY A 226 -9.54 23.82 -2.79
N TYR A 227 -8.71 22.83 -3.11
CA TYR A 227 -9.17 21.50 -3.56
C TYR A 227 -9.52 20.61 -2.38
N ASP A 228 -10.59 19.84 -2.51
CA ASP A 228 -10.90 18.76 -1.58
C ASP A 228 -9.83 17.69 -1.65
N PHE A 229 -9.38 17.21 -0.49
CA PHE A 229 -8.40 16.12 -0.45
C PHE A 229 -8.63 15.15 0.70
N ILE A 230 -8.13 13.93 0.53
CA ILE A 230 -8.08 12.88 1.55
C ILE A 230 -6.61 12.61 1.88
N ASP A 231 -6.25 12.73 3.14
CA ASP A 231 -4.88 12.54 3.60
C ASP A 231 -4.56 11.05 3.82
N CYS A 232 -4.45 10.27 2.72
CA CYS A 232 -4.12 8.85 2.82
C CYS A 232 -2.73 8.60 3.42
N TYR A 233 -1.82 9.58 3.38
CA TYR A 233 -0.52 9.46 4.05
C TYR A 233 -0.67 9.27 5.56
N LYS A 234 -1.62 9.96 6.16
CA LYS A 234 -1.95 9.89 7.58
C LYS A 234 -3.00 8.79 7.86
N ASP A 235 -4.06 8.77 7.07
CA ASP A 235 -5.25 8.00 7.37
C ASP A 235 -5.07 6.49 7.14
N PHE A 236 -4.25 6.09 6.17
CA PHE A 236 -4.01 4.68 5.92
C PHE A 236 -3.25 3.97 7.07
N PRO A 237 -2.13 4.51 7.58
CA PRO A 237 -1.50 3.95 8.78
C PRO A 237 -2.41 3.97 10.01
N GLN A 238 -3.19 5.04 10.20
CA GLN A 238 -4.14 5.13 11.31
C GLN A 238 -5.22 4.06 11.20
N MET A 239 -5.81 3.89 10.03
CA MET A 239 -6.81 2.84 9.78
C MET A 239 -6.23 1.44 10.02
N ALA A 240 -4.99 1.20 9.63
CA ALA A 240 -4.31 -0.06 9.94
C ALA A 240 -4.22 -0.28 11.47
N ALA A 241 -3.87 0.75 12.23
CA ALA A 241 -3.81 0.70 13.68
C ALA A 241 -5.19 0.47 14.32
N ASP A 242 -6.22 1.17 13.86
CA ASP A 242 -7.60 1.02 14.34
C ASP A 242 -8.14 -0.39 14.10
N LEU A 243 -7.72 -1.03 13.02
CA LEU A 243 -8.03 -2.42 12.68
C LEU A 243 -7.11 -3.45 13.37
N GLY A 244 -6.10 -3.00 14.12
CA GLY A 244 -5.11 -3.87 14.76
C GLY A 244 -4.19 -4.58 13.75
N LEU A 245 -4.01 -4.03 12.55
CA LEU A 245 -3.18 -4.60 11.50
C LEU A 245 -1.78 -3.97 11.53
N PRO A 246 -0.71 -4.77 11.55
CA PRO A 246 0.64 -4.24 11.38
C PRO A 246 0.80 -3.56 10.01
N LEU A 247 1.15 -2.28 9.99
CA LEU A 247 1.23 -1.50 8.74
C LEU A 247 2.07 -2.19 7.66
N GLY A 248 3.22 -2.75 8.03
CA GLY A 248 4.10 -3.44 7.09
C GLY A 248 3.47 -4.67 6.44
N SER A 249 2.53 -5.37 7.14
CA SER A 249 1.83 -6.54 6.58
C SER A 249 0.86 -6.17 5.45
N LEU A 250 0.55 -4.89 5.29
CA LEU A 250 -0.35 -4.37 4.26
C LEU A 250 0.34 -4.07 2.93
N TYR A 251 1.67 -4.18 2.89
CA TYR A 251 2.43 -3.85 1.71
C TYR A 251 3.04 -5.07 1.04
N TRP A 252 3.17 -4.96 -0.25
CA TRP A 252 4.08 -5.74 -1.06
C TRP A 252 5.25 -4.85 -1.50
N GLY A 253 6.47 -5.22 -1.20
CA GLY A 253 7.67 -4.47 -1.60
C GLY A 253 7.81 -3.06 -1.00
N GLY A 254 7.07 -2.74 0.06
CA GLY A 254 7.22 -1.50 0.83
C GLY A 254 6.66 -0.22 0.17
N THR A 255 6.14 -0.30 -1.06
CA THR A 255 5.47 0.82 -1.74
C THR A 255 4.02 0.48 -2.09
N HIS A 256 3.78 -0.72 -2.58
CA HIS A 256 2.49 -1.13 -3.10
C HIS A 256 1.71 -1.90 -2.03
N PRO A 257 0.45 -1.58 -1.78
CA PRO A 257 -0.40 -2.40 -0.94
C PRO A 257 -0.58 -3.81 -1.53
N ASN A 258 -0.70 -4.82 -0.68
CA ASN A 258 -1.27 -6.11 -1.06
C ASN A 258 -2.81 -6.05 -1.03
N ALA A 259 -3.50 -7.15 -1.29
CA ALA A 259 -4.97 -7.19 -1.32
C ALA A 259 -5.60 -6.66 -0.03
N VAL A 260 -5.11 -7.07 1.15
CA VAL A 260 -5.56 -6.56 2.45
C VAL A 260 -5.24 -5.07 2.60
N GLY A 261 -4.04 -4.66 2.16
CA GLY A 261 -3.63 -3.26 2.16
C GLY A 261 -4.52 -2.38 1.28
N TYR A 262 -4.90 -2.84 0.11
CA TYR A 262 -5.84 -2.10 -0.75
C TYR A 262 -7.23 -1.96 -0.15
N ARG A 263 -7.71 -3.00 0.54
CA ARG A 263 -8.97 -2.93 1.27
C ARG A 263 -8.89 -1.95 2.44
N THR A 264 -7.81 -2.00 3.21
CA THR A 264 -7.55 -1.04 4.30
C THR A 264 -7.43 0.38 3.77
N LEU A 265 -6.73 0.59 2.64
CA LEU A 265 -6.63 1.88 1.98
C LEU A 265 -8.02 2.39 1.55
N TRP A 266 -8.83 1.53 0.95
CA TRP A 266 -10.21 1.92 0.62
C TRP A 266 -11.00 2.31 1.87
N THR A 267 -10.88 1.56 2.97
CA THR A 267 -11.56 1.90 4.22
C THR A 267 -11.11 3.27 4.73
N ALA A 268 -9.81 3.57 4.65
CA ALA A 268 -9.26 4.88 4.99
C ALA A 268 -9.72 6.01 4.04
N ILE A 269 -9.95 5.71 2.77
CA ILE A 269 -10.55 6.65 1.82
C ILE A 269 -12.03 6.88 2.13
N ALA A 270 -12.76 5.83 2.46
CA ALA A 270 -14.21 5.87 2.64
C ALA A 270 -14.64 6.49 3.98
N HIS A 271 -13.84 6.33 5.02
CA HIS A 271 -14.12 6.83 6.37
C HIS A 271 -12.91 7.57 6.93
N GLU A 272 -13.16 8.57 7.78
CA GLU A 272 -12.11 9.07 8.65
C GLU A 272 -11.77 8.03 9.72
N PRO A 273 -10.47 7.76 9.96
CA PRO A 273 -10.06 6.93 11.09
C PRO A 273 -10.53 7.56 12.41
N GLU A 274 -10.93 6.72 13.37
CA GLU A 274 -11.39 7.19 14.68
C GLU A 274 -10.22 7.57 15.62
N GLY A 275 -9.04 7.02 15.35
CA GLY A 275 -7.85 7.21 16.17
C GLY A 275 -7.21 8.58 16.03
N THR A 276 -6.49 8.98 17.06
CA THR A 276 -5.73 10.23 17.11
C THR A 276 -4.22 10.01 17.08
N ALA A 277 -3.78 8.79 16.74
CA ALA A 277 -2.37 8.47 16.64
C ALA A 277 -1.66 9.40 15.65
N GLN A 278 -0.48 9.86 16.03
CA GLN A 278 0.33 10.72 15.17
C GLN A 278 1.25 9.85 14.30
N PRO A 279 1.73 10.32 13.14
CA PRO A 279 2.66 9.58 12.30
C PRO A 279 3.88 9.03 13.05
N GLU A 280 4.35 9.73 14.08
CA GLU A 280 5.43 9.31 14.98
C GLU A 280 5.07 8.11 15.86
N ASP A 281 3.78 7.88 16.13
CA ASP A 281 3.31 6.71 16.90
C ASP A 281 3.43 5.42 16.09
N PHE A 282 3.52 5.53 14.77
CA PHE A 282 3.80 4.41 13.84
C PHE A 282 5.29 4.11 13.70
N ALA A 283 6.16 4.89 14.36
CA ALA A 283 7.60 4.66 14.39
C ALA A 283 8.01 3.33 15.02
N SER A 284 7.07 2.61 15.67
CA SER A 284 7.28 1.24 16.13
C SER A 284 7.35 0.21 15.00
N VAL A 285 6.99 0.60 13.77
CA VAL A 285 7.11 -0.25 12.57
C VAL A 285 8.16 0.36 11.66
N THR A 286 9.41 0.00 11.87
CA THR A 286 10.53 0.54 11.10
C THR A 286 10.85 -0.39 9.94
N CYS A 287 10.79 0.11 8.71
CA CYS A 287 11.43 -0.58 7.59
C CYS A 287 12.94 -0.41 7.69
N ILE A 288 13.66 -1.51 7.86
CA ILE A 288 15.11 -1.51 8.04
C ILE A 288 15.88 -1.76 6.75
N GLY A 289 15.22 -2.06 5.64
CA GLY A 289 15.91 -2.22 4.37
C GLY A 289 15.17 -3.01 3.30
N CYS A 290 15.77 -3.00 2.12
CA CYS A 290 15.34 -3.77 0.96
C CYS A 290 16.59 -4.13 0.14
N ASN A 291 16.78 -5.40 -0.23
CA ASN A 291 17.96 -5.82 -1.00
C ASN A 291 17.75 -5.76 -2.52
N ARG A 292 17.25 -4.65 -3.04
CA ARG A 292 16.91 -4.55 -4.45
C ARG A 292 18.10 -4.73 -5.38
N ASP A 293 19.24 -4.12 -5.10
CA ASP A 293 20.32 -4.07 -6.09
C ASP A 293 21.74 -4.32 -5.57
N ASP A 294 22.03 -4.29 -4.25
CA ASP A 294 23.44 -4.31 -3.81
C ASP A 294 23.68 -4.61 -2.34
N LEU A 295 22.97 -5.53 -1.74
CA LEU A 295 23.38 -5.97 -0.43
C LEU A 295 24.48 -7.02 -0.54
N SER A 296 25.72 -6.52 -0.74
CA SER A 296 26.90 -7.25 -0.31
C SER A 296 26.71 -7.65 1.16
N GLY A 297 26.78 -8.90 1.47
CA GLY A 297 26.67 -9.63 2.72
C GLY A 297 26.64 -8.94 4.09
N GLU A 298 26.97 -7.66 4.20
CA GLU A 298 27.09 -6.95 5.48
C GLU A 298 25.75 -6.44 6.04
N THR A 299 24.72 -6.33 5.21
CA THR A 299 23.38 -5.87 5.62
C THR A 299 22.28 -6.94 5.42
N ALA A 300 22.70 -8.17 5.15
CA ALA A 300 21.79 -9.30 5.07
C ALA A 300 21.17 -9.56 6.46
N PRO A 301 19.85 -9.85 6.58
CA PRO A 301 19.23 -10.16 7.86
C PRO A 301 19.96 -11.26 8.66
N ASP A 302 20.62 -12.18 7.99
CA ASP A 302 21.43 -13.24 8.63
C ASP A 302 22.73 -12.71 9.24
N ALA A 303 23.29 -11.64 8.71
CA ALA A 303 24.51 -11.00 9.22
C ALA A 303 24.24 -10.02 10.36
N MET A 304 22.98 -9.65 10.60
CA MET A 304 22.59 -8.68 11.62
C MET A 304 22.52 -9.33 12.99
N ASP A 305 23.10 -8.69 13.98
CA ASP A 305 22.97 -9.07 15.40
C ASP A 305 21.66 -8.52 15.97
N ALA A 306 20.64 -9.37 16.07
CA ALA A 306 19.35 -8.96 16.59
C ALA A 306 19.36 -8.48 18.04
N SER A 307 20.40 -8.81 18.83
CA SER A 307 20.49 -8.39 20.24
C SER A 307 20.99 -6.96 20.42
N GLY A 308 21.75 -6.42 19.49
CA GLY A 308 22.40 -5.13 19.60
C GLY A 308 22.42 -4.27 18.34
N ASP A 309 22.01 -4.83 17.21
CA ASP A 309 22.04 -4.12 15.94
C ASP A 309 20.99 -2.99 15.92
N PRO A 310 21.40 -1.73 15.65
CA PRO A 310 20.48 -0.62 15.55
C PRO A 310 19.46 -0.77 14.40
N LEU A 311 19.73 -1.65 13.43
CA LEU A 311 18.80 -1.97 12.37
C LEU A 311 17.61 -2.83 12.83
N TYR A 312 17.74 -3.51 13.99
CA TYR A 312 16.62 -4.18 14.64
C TYR A 312 16.17 -3.40 15.89
N PRO A 313 15.41 -2.31 15.75
CA PRO A 313 14.94 -1.54 16.89
C PRO A 313 13.98 -2.37 17.76
N LEU A 314 13.75 -1.91 19.00
CA LEU A 314 12.68 -2.47 19.82
C LEU A 314 11.34 -2.32 19.11
N GLY A 315 10.47 -3.32 19.25
CA GLY A 315 9.19 -3.40 18.57
C GLY A 315 9.28 -4.19 17.26
N VAL A 316 8.53 -3.78 16.27
CA VAL A 316 8.43 -4.49 14.99
C VAL A 316 9.22 -3.75 13.91
N SER A 317 10.04 -4.47 13.19
CA SER A 317 10.75 -3.96 12.01
C SER A 317 10.55 -4.87 10.80
N TRP A 318 10.69 -4.29 9.62
CA TRP A 318 10.45 -4.97 8.35
C TRP A 318 11.67 -4.92 7.45
N TYR A 319 11.89 -6.02 6.74
CA TYR A 319 12.89 -6.12 5.69
C TYR A 319 12.31 -6.85 4.49
N TYR A 320 12.55 -6.37 3.29
CA TYR A 320 12.14 -7.04 2.07
C TYR A 320 13.34 -7.56 1.29
N THR A 321 13.31 -8.84 0.92
CA THR A 321 14.34 -9.46 0.07
C THR A 321 13.81 -9.66 -1.34
N TRP A 322 14.56 -9.23 -2.35
CA TRP A 322 14.25 -9.48 -3.75
C TRP A 322 14.93 -10.74 -4.29
N ASN A 323 16.08 -11.08 -3.74
CA ASN A 323 16.93 -12.17 -4.19
C ASN A 323 16.95 -13.32 -3.18
N THR A 324 17.47 -14.45 -3.62
CA THR A 324 17.76 -15.59 -2.77
C THR A 324 18.63 -15.17 -1.60
N PHE A 325 18.15 -15.38 -0.40
CA PHE A 325 18.77 -14.94 0.84
C PHE A 325 19.50 -16.08 1.52
N THR A 326 18.79 -17.18 1.64
CA THR A 326 19.28 -18.47 2.15
C THR A 326 18.61 -19.57 1.34
N PRO A 327 19.09 -20.82 1.43
CA PRO A 327 18.40 -21.96 0.82
C PRO A 327 16.94 -22.10 1.28
N ALA A 328 16.60 -21.63 2.48
CA ALA A 328 15.25 -21.66 3.03
C ALA A 328 14.37 -20.52 2.46
N LEU A 329 14.98 -19.44 2.00
CA LEU A 329 14.30 -18.29 1.40
C LEU A 329 14.80 -18.11 -0.04
N PRO A 330 14.44 -19.01 -0.96
CA PRO A 330 15.03 -19.07 -2.30
C PRO A 330 14.63 -17.92 -3.22
N TYR A 331 13.67 -17.12 -2.80
CA TYR A 331 13.15 -15.98 -3.55
C TYR A 331 12.88 -14.81 -2.60
N GLY A 332 12.42 -13.68 -3.15
CA GLY A 332 12.07 -12.52 -2.35
C GLY A 332 11.01 -12.83 -1.27
N ALA A 333 11.24 -12.35 -0.07
CA ALA A 333 10.38 -12.57 1.08
C ALA A 333 10.19 -11.29 1.88
N PHE A 334 9.05 -11.17 2.57
CA PHE A 334 8.87 -10.21 3.65
C PHE A 334 9.39 -10.83 4.95
N LEU A 335 10.29 -10.12 5.60
CA LEU A 335 10.80 -10.47 6.92
C LEU A 335 10.24 -9.48 7.95
N GLU A 336 9.48 -9.99 8.90
CA GLU A 336 8.97 -9.25 10.04
C GLU A 336 9.77 -9.65 11.27
N THR A 337 10.42 -8.69 11.92
CA THR A 337 11.23 -8.93 13.11
C THR A 337 10.58 -8.28 14.32
N HIS A 338 10.27 -9.06 15.33
CA HIS A 338 9.77 -8.62 16.62
C HIS A 338 10.90 -8.69 17.64
N ARG A 339 11.25 -7.56 18.24
CA ARG A 339 12.25 -7.47 19.30
C ARG A 339 11.63 -6.91 20.56
N GLU A 340 11.68 -7.69 21.65
CA GLU A 340 11.15 -7.32 22.93
C GLU A 340 12.21 -6.66 23.83
N THR A 341 11.75 -5.97 24.89
CA THR A 341 12.62 -5.30 25.84
C THR A 341 13.47 -6.26 26.68
N ASP A 342 13.07 -7.53 26.79
CA ASP A 342 13.85 -8.58 27.46
C ASP A 342 14.96 -9.17 26.57
N GLY A 343 15.09 -8.68 25.34
CA GLY A 343 16.06 -9.13 24.33
C GLY A 343 15.60 -10.32 23.51
N SER A 344 14.40 -10.88 23.75
CA SER A 344 13.84 -11.90 22.87
C SER A 344 13.59 -11.31 21.49
N THR A 345 13.94 -12.06 20.45
CA THR A 345 13.76 -11.64 19.07
C THR A 345 13.28 -12.79 18.23
N VAL A 346 12.20 -12.55 17.50
CA VAL A 346 11.58 -13.52 16.57
C VAL A 346 11.47 -12.87 15.20
N GLN A 347 11.77 -13.63 14.18
CA GLN A 347 11.63 -13.20 12.80
C GLN A 347 10.72 -14.14 12.05
N TYR A 348 9.77 -13.56 11.31
CA TYR A 348 8.86 -14.27 10.44
C TYR A 348 9.21 -13.94 9.00
N ALA A 349 9.22 -14.95 8.13
CA ALA A 349 9.37 -14.80 6.70
C ALA A 349 8.10 -15.26 5.99
N ARG A 350 7.59 -14.45 5.06
CA ARG A 350 6.41 -14.77 4.26
C ARG A 350 6.71 -14.67 2.78
N SER A 351 6.13 -15.55 1.99
CA SER A 351 6.19 -15.48 0.54
C SER A 351 5.51 -14.22 0.03
N ASN A 352 5.98 -13.74 -1.11
CA ASN A 352 5.21 -12.77 -1.90
C ASN A 352 4.38 -13.52 -2.96
N LYS A 353 3.38 -12.88 -3.56
CA LYS A 353 2.46 -13.51 -4.54
C LYS A 353 3.11 -14.00 -5.83
N TYR A 354 4.36 -13.65 -6.09
CA TYR A 354 5.10 -14.13 -7.27
C TYR A 354 5.92 -15.39 -7.01
N GLN A 355 5.77 -15.97 -5.84
CA GLN A 355 6.44 -17.22 -5.49
C GLN A 355 5.69 -18.41 -6.11
N PRO A 356 6.41 -19.42 -6.59
CA PRO A 356 5.79 -20.64 -7.09
C PRO A 356 5.07 -21.45 -6.00
N SER A 357 5.32 -21.14 -4.74
CA SER A 357 4.66 -21.75 -3.58
C SER A 357 4.60 -20.74 -2.43
N GLU A 358 3.46 -20.69 -1.77
CA GLU A 358 3.33 -19.96 -0.50
C GLU A 358 4.19 -20.62 0.57
N PHE A 359 4.80 -19.80 1.42
CA PHE A 359 5.48 -20.26 2.63
C PHE A 359 5.29 -19.25 3.76
N SER A 360 5.28 -19.76 4.97
CA SER A 360 5.35 -18.98 6.20
C SER A 360 6.35 -19.65 7.13
N LEU A 361 7.45 -18.98 7.43
CA LEU A 361 8.56 -19.51 8.21
C LEU A 361 8.82 -18.62 9.40
N VAL A 362 9.37 -19.21 10.47
CA VAL A 362 9.76 -18.52 11.70
C VAL A 362 11.16 -18.94 12.13
N ARG A 363 11.91 -17.99 12.68
CA ARG A 363 13.17 -18.27 13.39
C ARG A 363 13.32 -17.37 14.61
N ARG A 364 14.26 -17.70 15.49
CA ARG A 364 14.51 -16.96 16.74
C ARG A 364 15.98 -16.63 16.89
N TRP A 365 16.25 -15.53 17.57
CA TRP A 365 17.59 -15.20 18.01
C TRP A 365 17.85 -15.83 19.37
N GLU A 366 18.75 -16.81 19.40
CA GLU A 366 19.08 -17.57 20.59
C GLU A 366 20.59 -17.81 20.67
N ASN A 367 21.17 -17.69 21.86
CA ASN A 367 22.60 -17.94 22.11
C ASN A 367 23.57 -17.16 21.20
N GLY A 368 23.20 -15.93 20.80
CA GLY A 368 24.02 -15.07 19.96
C GLY A 368 23.97 -15.42 18.47
N GLY A 369 22.94 -16.09 18.00
CA GLY A 369 22.72 -16.41 16.60
C GLY A 369 21.26 -16.72 16.26
N TRP A 370 20.95 -16.67 14.96
CA TRP A 370 19.64 -17.09 14.48
C TRP A 370 19.52 -18.63 14.47
N THR A 371 18.38 -19.14 14.92
CA THR A 371 18.01 -20.55 14.67
C THR A 371 17.77 -20.77 13.17
N ASP A 372 17.72 -22.04 12.76
CA ASP A 372 17.24 -22.38 11.42
C ASP A 372 15.76 -21.95 11.25
N TRP A 373 15.36 -21.70 10.01
CA TRP A 373 13.99 -21.46 9.64
C TRP A 373 13.14 -22.72 9.84
N ALA A 374 11.99 -22.59 10.45
CA ALA A 374 11.01 -23.65 10.66
C ALA A 374 9.63 -23.18 10.15
N ASP A 375 8.77 -24.13 9.78
CA ASP A 375 7.40 -23.81 9.39
C ASP A 375 6.68 -23.08 10.54
N ASN A 376 5.93 -22.07 10.20
CA ASN A 376 5.12 -21.29 11.13
C ASN A 376 3.67 -21.79 11.05
N ASP A 377 3.42 -23.00 11.59
CA ASP A 377 2.12 -23.68 11.65
C ASP A 377 1.17 -23.07 12.72
#